data_271f7f4386622b0e86ee341a1e28bc67
#
_entry.id   271f7f4386622b0e86ee341a1e28bc67
#
_cell.length_a   1.000
_cell.length_b   1.000
_cell.length_c   1.000
_cell.angle_alpha   90.00
_cell.angle_beta   90.00
_cell.angle_gamma   90.00
#
_symmetry.space_group_name_H-M   'P 1'
#
loop_
_entity.id
_entity.type
_entity.pdbx_description
1 polymer ?
#
loop_
_entity_poly.entity_id
_entity_poly.type
_entity_poly.pdbx_seq_one_letter_code
_entity_poly.pdbx_strand_id
1 'polypeptide(L)'
;MLSHNAKGFSLIELLIVVAIIGILAGVMIPAYQSSVRKANEAAAVSTMNAIKVAEAKYVIDHRGQYGTFPQLRSEGYLDKRFVSESPHIKGYIFVLTLVNKPEKDAVSFQLQANPESAEGISATGKIYYYTEPDAGLFFNRDKPASADDDLL
;
A
#
# COMPACT_ATOMS: atom_id res chain seq x y z
N MET A 1 -14.86 -11.00 -63.27
CA MET A 1 -15.34 -11.15 -61.87
C MET A 1 -14.40 -12.11 -61.18
N LEU A 2 -13.52 -11.59 -60.28
CA LEU A 2 -12.63 -12.42 -59.48
C LEU A 2 -13.40 -12.82 -58.20
N SER A 3 -13.77 -14.11 -58.11
CA SER A 3 -14.35 -14.71 -56.93
C SER A 3 -13.26 -14.78 -55.84
N HIS A 4 -13.32 -13.93 -54.84
CA HIS A 4 -12.52 -14.05 -53.62
C HIS A 4 -13.07 -15.23 -52.81
N ASN A 5 -12.36 -16.34 -52.84
CA ASN A 5 -12.64 -17.47 -51.94
C ASN A 5 -12.25 -17.04 -50.51
N ALA A 6 -13.19 -16.51 -49.75
CA ALA A 6 -13.02 -16.28 -48.33
C ALA A 6 -12.92 -17.65 -47.63
N LYS A 7 -11.70 -18.07 -47.27
CA LYS A 7 -11.49 -19.24 -46.42
C LYS A 7 -11.97 -18.88 -45.02
N GLY A 8 -13.06 -19.52 -44.58
CA GLY A 8 -13.55 -19.41 -43.21
C GLY A 8 -12.60 -20.06 -42.19
N PHE A 9 -12.58 -19.58 -40.98
CA PHE A 9 -11.80 -20.15 -39.87
C PHE A 9 -12.35 -21.55 -39.51
N SER A 10 -11.47 -22.50 -39.30
CA SER A 10 -11.83 -23.84 -38.85
C SER A 10 -12.16 -23.83 -37.36
N LEU A 11 -13.15 -24.61 -36.93
CA LEU A 11 -13.52 -24.76 -35.53
C LEU A 11 -12.34 -25.27 -34.69
N ILE A 12 -11.50 -26.13 -35.24
CA ILE A 12 -10.32 -26.67 -34.58
C ILE A 12 -9.22 -25.60 -34.39
N GLU A 13 -9.03 -24.70 -35.35
CA GLU A 13 -8.10 -23.58 -35.22
C GLU A 13 -8.51 -22.62 -34.05
N LEU A 14 -9.82 -22.35 -33.94
CA LEU A 14 -10.34 -21.53 -32.81
C LEU A 14 -10.13 -22.25 -31.47
N LEU A 15 -10.38 -23.58 -31.45
CA LEU A 15 -10.26 -24.38 -30.23
C LEU A 15 -8.81 -24.42 -29.72
N ILE A 16 -7.83 -24.58 -30.61
CA ILE A 16 -6.41 -24.55 -30.26
C ILE A 16 -6.01 -23.17 -29.70
N VAL A 17 -6.45 -22.10 -30.34
CA VAL A 17 -6.14 -20.72 -29.88
C VAL A 17 -6.69 -20.47 -28.48
N VAL A 18 -7.94 -20.84 -28.22
CA VAL A 18 -8.55 -20.69 -26.91
C VAL A 18 -7.83 -21.54 -25.84
N ALA A 19 -7.42 -22.77 -26.20
CA ALA A 19 -6.66 -23.63 -25.32
C ALA A 19 -5.31 -22.99 -24.93
N ILE A 20 -4.58 -22.45 -25.89
CA ILE A 20 -3.29 -21.76 -25.63
C ILE A 20 -3.50 -20.52 -24.76
N ILE A 21 -4.50 -19.69 -25.07
CA ILE A 21 -4.82 -18.50 -24.24
C ILE A 21 -5.17 -18.91 -22.81
N GLY A 22 -5.93 -19.97 -22.62
CA GLY A 22 -6.29 -20.50 -21.30
C GLY A 22 -5.07 -20.91 -20.48
N ILE A 23 -4.12 -21.61 -21.09
CA ILE A 23 -2.86 -22.02 -20.43
C ILE A 23 -2.03 -20.78 -20.05
N LEU A 24 -1.85 -19.85 -20.98
CA LEU A 24 -1.09 -18.62 -20.74
C LEU A 24 -1.73 -17.78 -19.62
N ALA A 25 -3.04 -17.59 -19.66
CA ALA A 25 -3.77 -16.85 -18.64
C ALA A 25 -3.62 -17.50 -17.24
N GLY A 26 -3.66 -18.83 -17.16
CA GLY A 26 -3.49 -19.58 -15.92
C GLY A 26 -2.15 -19.32 -15.21
N VAL A 27 -1.09 -19.02 -15.96
CA VAL A 27 0.24 -18.70 -15.41
C VAL A 27 0.42 -17.19 -15.20
N MET A 28 -0.06 -16.36 -16.12
CA MET A 28 0.19 -14.92 -16.10
C MET A 28 -0.60 -14.19 -15.00
N ILE A 29 -1.84 -14.61 -14.73
CA ILE A 29 -2.69 -13.94 -13.75
C ILE A 29 -2.08 -13.97 -12.33
N PRO A 30 -1.66 -15.12 -11.77
CA PRO A 30 -1.04 -15.15 -10.45
C PRO A 30 0.28 -14.35 -10.37
N ALA A 31 1.09 -14.40 -11.43
CA ALA A 31 2.35 -13.65 -11.51
C ALA A 31 2.11 -12.13 -11.51
N TYR A 32 1.13 -11.67 -12.28
CA TYR A 32 0.72 -10.25 -12.30
C TYR A 32 0.26 -9.77 -10.94
N GLN A 33 -0.61 -10.52 -10.27
CA GLN A 33 -1.11 -10.18 -8.93
C GLN A 33 0.01 -10.10 -7.90
N SER A 34 0.97 -11.03 -7.94
CA SER A 34 2.15 -10.97 -7.08
C SER A 34 2.97 -9.69 -7.30
N SER A 35 3.12 -9.27 -8.56
CA SER A 35 3.82 -8.04 -8.90
C SER A 35 3.09 -6.79 -8.41
N VAL A 36 1.75 -6.76 -8.54
CA VAL A 36 0.92 -5.66 -8.02
C VAL A 36 1.03 -5.56 -6.51
N ARG A 37 0.95 -6.69 -5.77
CA ARG A 37 1.13 -6.70 -4.31
C ARG A 37 2.47 -6.11 -3.89
N LYS A 38 3.57 -6.56 -4.50
CA LYS A 38 4.92 -6.02 -4.21
C LYS A 38 5.02 -4.52 -4.50
N ALA A 39 4.40 -4.06 -5.57
CA ALA A 39 4.35 -2.64 -5.90
C ALA A 39 3.55 -1.82 -4.85
N ASN A 40 2.44 -2.36 -4.34
CA ASN A 40 1.67 -1.75 -3.27
C ASN A 40 2.46 -1.72 -1.95
N GLU A 41 3.14 -2.80 -1.60
CA GLU A 41 4.02 -2.89 -0.42
C GLU A 41 5.15 -1.84 -0.48
N ALA A 42 5.83 -1.72 -1.62
CA ALA A 42 6.85 -0.69 -1.82
C ALA A 42 6.27 0.74 -1.76
N ALA A 43 5.07 0.95 -2.30
CA ALA A 43 4.36 2.22 -2.21
C ALA A 43 3.94 2.55 -0.77
N ALA A 44 3.55 1.55 0.03
CA ALA A 44 3.22 1.73 1.44
C ALA A 44 4.45 2.20 2.23
N VAL A 45 5.61 1.56 2.08
CA VAL A 45 6.86 1.96 2.70
C VAL A 45 7.26 3.39 2.31
N SER A 46 7.18 3.71 1.02
CA SER A 46 7.47 5.07 0.53
C SER A 46 6.52 6.11 1.12
N THR A 47 5.24 5.78 1.24
CA THR A 47 4.21 6.66 1.82
C THR A 47 4.45 6.87 3.31
N MET A 48 4.79 5.82 4.08
CA MET A 48 5.14 5.95 5.50
C MET A 48 6.36 6.86 5.71
N ASN A 49 7.38 6.73 4.88
CA ASN A 49 8.54 7.61 4.93
C ASN A 49 8.16 9.08 4.64
N ALA A 50 7.27 9.30 3.66
CA ALA A 50 6.77 10.66 3.37
C ALA A 50 5.99 11.25 4.55
N ILE A 51 5.17 10.44 5.23
CA ILE A 51 4.44 10.86 6.44
C ILE A 51 5.43 11.19 7.56
N LYS A 52 6.44 10.36 7.82
CA LYS A 52 7.48 10.64 8.82
C LYS A 52 8.19 11.97 8.56
N VAL A 53 8.53 12.26 7.31
CA VAL A 53 9.15 13.53 6.92
C VAL A 53 8.20 14.70 7.12
N ALA A 54 6.93 14.54 6.81
CA ALA A 54 5.90 15.56 7.06
C ALA A 54 5.75 15.86 8.54
N GLU A 55 5.67 14.84 9.37
CA GLU A 55 5.61 14.96 10.82
C GLU A 55 6.87 15.60 11.43
N ALA A 56 8.05 15.23 10.92
CA ALA A 56 9.31 15.83 11.36
C ALA A 56 9.40 17.34 11.06
N LYS A 57 8.78 17.80 9.98
CA LYS A 57 8.66 19.23 9.67
C LYS A 57 7.60 19.89 10.55
N TYR A 58 6.45 19.26 10.68
CA TYR A 58 5.33 19.77 11.46
C TYR A 58 5.72 20.00 12.92
N VAL A 59 6.44 19.06 13.54
CA VAL A 59 6.87 19.14 14.96
C VAL A 59 7.80 20.32 15.21
N ILE A 60 8.65 20.69 14.23
CA ILE A 60 9.54 21.85 14.31
C ILE A 60 8.72 23.16 14.33
N ASP A 61 7.73 23.26 13.45
CA ASP A 61 6.92 24.46 13.29
C ASP A 61 5.88 24.61 14.42
N HIS A 62 5.51 23.50 15.08
CA HIS A 62 4.44 23.45 16.10
C HIS A 62 4.94 23.16 17.52
N ARG A 63 6.14 23.65 17.87
CA ARG A 63 6.67 23.59 19.25
C ARG A 63 6.74 22.20 19.85
N GLY A 64 7.08 21.19 19.05
CA GLY A 64 7.23 19.82 19.49
C GLY A 64 5.94 18.97 19.44
N GLN A 65 4.87 19.46 18.85
CA GLN A 65 3.63 18.70 18.67
C GLN A 65 3.56 18.06 17.29
N TYR A 66 3.12 16.83 17.23
CA TYR A 66 2.81 16.11 16.00
C TYR A 66 1.38 16.40 15.52
N GLY A 67 1.12 16.23 14.21
CA GLY A 67 -0.16 16.53 13.58
C GLY A 67 -0.98 15.30 13.24
N THR A 68 -2.28 15.49 13.08
CA THR A 68 -3.17 14.50 12.44
C THR A 68 -3.10 14.62 10.93
N PHE A 69 -3.54 13.61 10.16
CA PHE A 69 -3.61 13.69 8.69
C PHE A 69 -4.36 14.94 8.19
N PRO A 70 -5.53 15.31 8.74
CA PRO A 70 -6.21 16.55 8.36
C PRO A 70 -5.38 17.82 8.61
N GLN A 71 -4.64 17.90 9.71
CA GLN A 71 -3.77 19.04 10.03
C GLN A 71 -2.58 19.11 9.08
N LEU A 72 -1.83 18.02 8.92
CA LEU A 72 -0.71 17.93 7.99
C LEU A 72 -1.11 18.30 6.55
N ARG A 73 -2.31 17.90 6.14
CA ARG A 73 -2.83 18.23 4.82
C ARG A 73 -3.24 19.70 4.71
N SER A 74 -3.97 20.25 5.70
CA SER A 74 -4.48 21.64 5.66
C SER A 74 -3.35 22.65 5.61
N GLU A 75 -2.20 22.33 6.21
CA GLU A 75 -1.01 23.18 6.23
C GLU A 75 0.00 22.86 5.13
N GLY A 76 -0.32 21.90 4.24
CA GLY A 76 0.47 21.61 3.05
C GLY A 76 1.67 20.70 3.24
N TYR A 77 1.82 20.05 4.40
CA TYR A 77 2.87 19.04 4.64
C TYR A 77 2.58 17.72 3.92
N LEU A 78 1.29 17.40 3.71
CA LEU A 78 0.84 16.23 2.94
C LEU A 78 -0.08 16.65 1.79
N ASP A 79 -0.13 15.83 0.76
CA ASP A 79 -0.94 16.08 -0.43
C ASP A 79 -2.43 15.71 -0.23
N LYS A 80 -3.23 15.94 -1.28
CA LYS A 80 -4.69 15.70 -1.26
C LYS A 80 -5.14 14.25 -1.08
N ARG A 81 -4.25 13.27 -1.11
CA ARG A 81 -4.59 11.85 -0.87
C ARG A 81 -4.93 11.58 0.59
N PHE A 82 -4.46 12.43 1.49
CA PHE A 82 -4.67 12.32 2.94
C PHE A 82 -5.92 13.10 3.39
N VAL A 83 -7.09 12.77 2.82
CA VAL A 83 -8.36 13.48 3.09
C VAL A 83 -9.11 12.99 4.32
N SER A 84 -8.80 11.80 4.82
CA SER A 84 -9.47 11.14 5.95
C SER A 84 -8.50 10.88 7.09
N GLU A 85 -9.03 10.54 8.26
CA GLU A 85 -8.23 10.09 9.41
C GLU A 85 -7.54 8.73 9.15
N SER A 86 -8.06 7.96 8.19
CA SER A 86 -7.48 6.68 7.75
C SER A 86 -7.46 6.64 6.22
N PRO A 87 -6.49 7.31 5.57
CA PRO A 87 -6.44 7.38 4.12
C PRO A 87 -6.10 6.03 3.49
N HIS A 88 -6.78 5.73 2.39
CA HIS A 88 -6.58 4.54 1.58
C HIS A 88 -5.71 4.88 0.37
N ILE A 89 -4.49 4.36 0.34
CA ILE A 89 -3.51 4.67 -0.72
C ILE A 89 -2.88 3.37 -1.23
N LYS A 90 -3.04 3.09 -2.52
CA LYS A 90 -2.42 1.94 -3.19
C LYS A 90 -2.70 0.60 -2.48
N GLY A 91 -3.95 0.37 -2.05
CA GLY A 91 -4.37 -0.86 -1.39
C GLY A 91 -3.88 -1.01 0.06
N TYR A 92 -3.46 0.09 0.68
CA TYR A 92 -3.10 0.18 2.09
C TYR A 92 -3.90 1.24 2.82
N ILE A 93 -4.30 0.93 4.05
CA ILE A 93 -4.94 1.84 4.99
C ILE A 93 -3.87 2.35 5.95
N PHE A 94 -3.73 3.67 6.05
CA PHE A 94 -2.79 4.31 6.96
C PHE A 94 -3.52 4.79 8.20
N VAL A 95 -2.98 4.46 9.37
CA VAL A 95 -3.52 4.88 10.67
C VAL A 95 -2.42 5.63 11.42
N LEU A 96 -2.69 6.87 11.74
CA LEU A 96 -1.79 7.75 12.51
C LEU A 96 -2.44 8.04 13.86
N THR A 97 -1.79 7.60 14.93
CA THR A 97 -2.26 7.78 16.30
C THR A 97 -1.27 8.66 17.07
N LEU A 98 -1.74 9.80 17.59
CA LEU A 98 -0.93 10.64 18.47
C LEU A 98 -0.93 10.06 19.87
N VAL A 99 0.27 9.92 20.45
CA VAL A 99 0.47 9.32 21.76
C VAL A 99 1.09 10.35 22.71
N ASN A 100 0.38 10.67 23.79
CA ASN A 100 0.93 11.44 24.90
C ASN A 100 1.67 10.47 25.83
N LYS A 101 2.99 10.63 25.98
CA LYS A 101 3.80 9.88 26.94
C LYS A 101 3.99 10.73 28.22
N PRO A 102 3.19 10.51 29.29
CA PRO A 102 3.22 11.37 30.47
C PRO A 102 4.57 11.39 31.22
N GLU A 103 5.38 10.34 31.06
CA GLU A 103 6.68 10.23 31.75
C GLU A 103 7.80 11.09 31.15
N LYS A 104 7.60 11.68 29.96
CA LYS A 104 8.65 12.46 29.26
C LYS A 104 8.20 13.85 28.80
N ASP A 105 6.98 14.29 29.13
CA ASP A 105 6.34 15.48 28.51
C ASP A 105 6.42 15.46 26.95
N ALA A 106 6.59 14.27 26.38
CA ALA A 106 6.84 14.10 24.97
C ALA A 106 5.59 13.58 24.27
N VAL A 107 5.08 14.36 23.37
CA VAL A 107 4.12 13.90 22.36
C VAL A 107 4.88 13.00 21.37
N SER A 108 4.28 11.89 20.99
CA SER A 108 4.81 10.96 20.01
C SER A 108 3.70 10.58 19.03
N PHE A 109 4.02 9.89 17.95
CA PHE A 109 3.02 9.26 17.10
C PHE A 109 3.34 7.79 16.85
N GLN A 110 2.31 7.05 16.50
CA GLN A 110 2.40 5.69 15.97
C GLN A 110 1.76 5.70 14.58
N LEU A 111 2.48 5.19 13.59
CA LEU A 111 2.01 5.10 12.22
C LEU A 111 1.97 3.65 11.79
N GLN A 112 0.81 3.20 11.37
CA GLN A 112 0.58 1.87 10.81
C GLN A 112 0.17 1.97 9.34
N ALA A 113 0.60 0.99 8.54
CA ALA A 113 0.09 0.76 7.20
C ALA A 113 -0.36 -0.69 7.09
N ASN A 114 -1.66 -0.87 6.97
CA ASN A 114 -2.31 -2.19 6.92
C ASN A 114 -2.84 -2.44 5.50
N PRO A 115 -2.63 -3.64 4.90
CA PRO A 115 -3.24 -3.94 3.61
C PRO A 115 -4.76 -3.96 3.73
N GLU A 116 -5.46 -3.40 2.74
CA GLU A 116 -6.93 -3.45 2.67
C GLU A 116 -7.47 -4.89 2.60
N SER A 117 -6.71 -5.76 1.94
CA SER A 117 -6.96 -7.20 1.87
C SER A 117 -5.61 -7.92 1.95
N ALA A 118 -5.43 -8.75 2.97
CA ALA A 118 -4.19 -9.52 3.17
C ALA A 118 -4.25 -10.92 2.52
N GLU A 119 -5.45 -11.42 2.22
CA GLU A 119 -5.67 -12.79 1.76
C GLU A 119 -6.40 -12.86 0.41
N GLY A 120 -6.27 -14.03 -0.22
CA GLY A 120 -6.99 -14.34 -1.46
C GLY A 120 -6.35 -13.77 -2.74
N ILE A 121 -7.08 -13.93 -3.83
CA ILE A 121 -6.65 -13.55 -5.18
C ILE A 121 -6.56 -12.01 -5.31
N SER A 122 -7.44 -11.29 -4.62
CA SER A 122 -7.51 -9.82 -4.62
C SER A 122 -6.70 -9.16 -3.50
N ALA A 123 -5.80 -9.90 -2.82
CA ALA A 123 -4.95 -9.34 -1.78
C ALA A 123 -4.14 -8.15 -2.30
N THR A 124 -4.24 -7.03 -1.60
CA THR A 124 -3.55 -5.77 -1.96
C THR A 124 -2.12 -5.71 -1.43
N GLY A 125 -1.81 -6.48 -0.36
CA GLY A 125 -0.52 -6.69 0.24
C GLY A 125 -0.58 -7.84 1.23
N LYS A 126 0.59 -8.27 1.74
CA LYS A 126 0.71 -9.30 2.79
C LYS A 126 1.46 -8.82 4.01
N ILE A 127 2.08 -7.66 3.93
CA ILE A 127 2.95 -7.13 4.97
C ILE A 127 2.25 -5.96 5.63
N TYR A 128 2.15 -6.01 6.94
CA TYR A 128 1.73 -4.91 7.80
C TYR A 128 2.97 -4.15 8.24
N TYR A 129 2.89 -2.83 8.30
CA TYR A 129 4.01 -1.99 8.68
C TYR A 129 3.68 -1.10 9.87
N TYR A 130 4.70 -0.81 10.69
CA TYR A 130 4.62 0.05 11.85
C TYR A 130 5.87 0.91 11.97
N THR A 131 5.74 2.14 12.43
CA THR A 131 6.86 3.00 12.80
C THR A 131 6.47 4.05 13.83
N GLU A 132 7.48 4.53 14.57
CA GLU A 132 7.42 5.68 15.48
C GLU A 132 8.42 6.75 15.01
N PRO A 133 8.45 7.98 15.62
CA PRO A 133 9.31 9.07 15.16
C PRO A 133 10.79 8.69 15.00
N ASP A 134 11.37 8.13 16.06
CA ASP A 134 12.81 7.81 16.14
C ASP A 134 13.11 6.33 15.87
N ALA A 135 12.10 5.56 15.49
CA ALA A 135 12.24 4.13 15.23
C ALA A 135 12.43 3.84 13.73
N GLY A 136 12.99 2.67 13.45
CA GLY A 136 12.98 2.07 12.12
C GLY A 136 11.55 1.69 11.67
N LEU A 137 11.47 1.05 10.54
CA LEU A 137 10.24 0.49 10.02
C LEU A 137 10.14 -0.98 10.45
N PHE A 138 9.16 -1.31 11.27
CA PHE A 138 8.85 -2.68 11.68
C PHE A 138 7.84 -3.31 10.72
N PHE A 139 7.86 -4.62 10.58
CA PHE A 139 6.91 -5.33 9.74
C PHE A 139 6.43 -6.65 10.37
N ASN A 140 5.22 -7.06 10.00
CA ASN A 140 4.63 -8.35 10.33
C ASN A 140 3.84 -8.88 9.12
N ARG A 141 3.69 -10.21 8.99
CA ARG A 141 2.99 -10.84 7.85
C ARG A 141 1.64 -11.42 8.21
N ASP A 142 1.37 -11.59 9.49
CA ASP A 142 0.21 -12.33 9.98
C ASP A 142 -0.81 -11.43 10.69
N LYS A 143 -0.35 -10.30 11.22
CA LYS A 143 -1.16 -9.36 12.01
C LYS A 143 -0.63 -7.93 11.87
N PRO A 144 -1.39 -6.90 12.28
CA PRO A 144 -0.90 -5.53 12.35
C PRO A 144 0.44 -5.44 13.11
N ALA A 145 1.42 -4.77 12.51
CA ALA A 145 2.76 -4.67 13.05
C ALA A 145 2.81 -3.73 14.28
N SER A 146 3.80 -3.96 15.14
CA SER A 146 4.08 -3.23 16.37
C SER A 146 5.58 -2.99 16.56
N ALA A 147 5.96 -2.29 17.61
CA ALA A 147 7.36 -2.04 17.95
C ALA A 147 8.15 -3.30 18.38
N ASP A 148 7.45 -4.40 18.65
CA ASP A 148 8.05 -5.68 19.07
C ASP A 148 8.34 -6.63 17.89
N ASP A 149 7.98 -6.22 16.67
CA ASP A 149 8.15 -7.02 15.46
C ASP A 149 9.52 -6.79 14.79
N ASP A 150 9.82 -7.52 13.73
CA ASP A 150 11.09 -7.44 13.02
C ASP A 150 11.25 -6.08 12.30
N LEU A 151 12.49 -5.57 12.27
CA LEU A 151 12.87 -4.40 11.46
C LEU A 151 12.99 -4.78 9.98
N LEU A 152 12.53 -3.89 9.10
CA LEU A 152 12.60 -4.04 7.64
C LEU A 152 14.03 -3.81 7.11
#